data_4fa68f0da6ba1e774e901407d1eca3ea
#
_entry.id   4fa68f0da6ba1e774e901407d1eca3ea
#
_cell.length_a   1.000
_cell.length_b   1.000
_cell.length_c   1.000
_cell.angle_alpha   90.00
_cell.angle_beta   90.00
_cell.angle_gamma   90.00
#
_symmetry.space_group_name_H-M   'P 1'
#
loop_
_entity.id
_entity.type
_entity.pdbx_description
1 polymer ?
#
loop_
_entity_poly.entity_id
_entity_poly.type
_entity_poly.pdbx_seq_one_letter_code
_entity_poly.pdbx_strand_id
1 'polypeptide(L)'
;GILSDTGIEGNVRTSRPILDGDVSASGTTAVLMQDGNTGYVELYDLEGQVLASGELHGENSGIPIAIALSSDGQKLMVSMIDLNGGNVKTTISFYDFGRQGEDAIDNLVASYSYSDMVIPQIDFVKNDKAIAFGDSEIVIFRSNSRFDVDHEIFFQDQIKSVFYNDDYFGVVRDVAQEDGSLANQMTVYNMSGYEVFETALDISYNDIELMRNNEIVISNGKDVNIYTMQGIKKFAYSFETSIYKIIPGRGSRRYIFLEQDVTELVTLT
;
A
#
# COMPACT_ATOMS: atom_id res chain seq x y z
N GLY A 1 -12.46 15.80 -5.14
CA GLY A 1 -11.68 17.05 -5.01
C GLY A 1 -10.25 16.76 -4.61
N ILE A 2 -9.34 17.61 -5.10
CA ILE A 2 -7.93 17.61 -4.67
C ILE A 2 -7.83 18.58 -3.49
N LEU A 3 -7.33 18.10 -2.37
CA LEU A 3 -7.26 18.85 -1.11
C LEU A 3 -5.81 19.03 -0.68
N SER A 4 -5.47 20.20 -0.18
CA SER A 4 -4.23 20.51 0.54
C SER A 4 -4.54 20.91 1.99
N ASP A 5 -3.53 21.26 2.75
CA ASP A 5 -3.68 21.83 4.10
C ASP A 5 -4.29 23.25 4.07
N THR A 6 -4.32 23.90 2.91
CA THR A 6 -4.91 25.24 2.70
C THR A 6 -6.35 25.20 2.19
N GLY A 7 -6.83 24.05 1.70
CA GLY A 7 -8.22 23.90 1.23
C GLY A 7 -8.37 23.06 -0.04
N ILE A 8 -9.41 23.36 -0.81
CA ILE A 8 -9.68 22.71 -2.10
C ILE A 8 -8.86 23.40 -3.18
N GLU A 9 -7.94 22.67 -3.79
CA GLU A 9 -7.09 23.16 -4.88
C GLU A 9 -7.73 22.90 -6.25
N GLY A 10 -8.30 21.72 -6.44
CA GLY A 10 -8.90 21.33 -7.72
C GLY A 10 -10.03 20.32 -7.59
N ASN A 11 -10.72 20.12 -8.71
CA ASN A 11 -11.78 19.11 -8.84
C ASN A 11 -11.58 18.30 -10.12
N VAL A 12 -11.48 17.00 -9.96
CA VAL A 12 -11.48 16.04 -11.06
C VAL A 12 -12.91 15.54 -11.28
N ARG A 13 -13.36 15.53 -12.53
CA ARG A 13 -14.63 14.94 -12.94
C ARG A 13 -14.37 13.86 -13.96
N THR A 14 -14.72 12.65 -13.63
CA THR A 14 -14.61 11.50 -14.52
C THR A 14 -15.95 11.15 -15.14
N SER A 15 -15.93 10.67 -16.38
CA SER A 15 -17.11 10.16 -17.08
C SER A 15 -17.32 8.65 -16.86
N ARG A 16 -16.34 7.97 -16.28
CA ARG A 16 -16.32 6.53 -16.02
C ARG A 16 -16.24 6.23 -14.52
N PRO A 17 -16.67 5.06 -14.07
CA PRO A 17 -16.46 4.63 -12.68
C PRO A 17 -14.99 4.61 -12.30
N ILE A 18 -14.67 5.19 -11.14
CA ILE A 18 -13.33 5.16 -10.56
C ILE A 18 -13.15 3.81 -9.85
N LEU A 19 -12.07 3.11 -10.15
CA LEU A 19 -11.63 1.90 -9.45
C LEU A 19 -10.65 2.21 -8.33
N ASP A 20 -9.66 3.07 -8.63
CA ASP A 20 -8.58 3.39 -7.71
C ASP A 20 -8.05 4.80 -8.02
N GLY A 21 -7.29 5.37 -7.09
CA GLY A 21 -6.65 6.67 -7.27
C GLY A 21 -5.55 6.92 -6.27
N ASP A 22 -4.50 7.61 -6.73
CA ASP A 22 -3.35 7.94 -5.91
C ASP A 22 -2.93 9.39 -6.12
N VAL A 23 -2.29 9.98 -5.10
CA VAL A 23 -1.82 11.37 -5.11
C VAL A 23 -0.35 11.42 -4.68
N SER A 24 0.49 11.87 -5.58
CA SER A 24 1.92 12.06 -5.31
C SER A 24 2.21 13.19 -4.33
N ALA A 25 3.41 13.21 -3.76
CA ALA A 25 3.86 14.31 -2.91
C ALA A 25 4.01 15.63 -3.68
N SER A 26 4.17 15.59 -5.01
CA SER A 26 4.19 16.77 -5.88
C SER A 26 2.80 17.33 -6.20
N GLY A 27 1.73 16.60 -5.82
CA GLY A 27 0.34 16.99 -6.07
C GLY A 27 -0.24 16.45 -7.38
N THR A 28 0.51 15.66 -8.15
CA THR A 28 -0.03 14.93 -9.29
C THR A 28 -1.02 13.88 -8.78
N THR A 29 -2.21 13.83 -9.36
CA THR A 29 -3.26 12.85 -9.03
C THR A 29 -3.43 11.89 -10.18
N ALA A 30 -3.35 10.58 -9.92
CA ALA A 30 -3.74 9.53 -10.86
C ALA A 30 -5.12 9.01 -10.53
N VAL A 31 -5.91 8.72 -11.56
CA VAL A 31 -7.23 8.09 -11.42
C VAL A 31 -7.31 6.91 -12.37
N LEU A 32 -7.57 5.74 -11.81
CA LEU A 32 -7.85 4.52 -12.55
C LEU A 32 -9.36 4.37 -12.72
N MET A 33 -9.79 4.17 -13.94
CA MET A 33 -11.20 4.02 -14.31
C MET A 33 -11.38 2.78 -15.17
N GLN A 34 -12.61 2.31 -15.28
CA GLN A 34 -12.97 1.15 -16.12
C GLN A 34 -14.26 1.41 -16.89
N ASP A 35 -14.28 0.91 -18.12
CA ASP A 35 -15.51 0.76 -18.92
C ASP A 35 -15.48 -0.58 -19.64
N GLY A 36 -16.38 -1.48 -19.26
CA GLY A 36 -16.35 -2.88 -19.72
C GLY A 36 -15.04 -3.56 -19.31
N ASN A 37 -14.28 -4.05 -20.29
CA ASN A 37 -12.98 -4.72 -20.09
C ASN A 37 -11.77 -3.77 -20.32
N THR A 38 -12.01 -2.49 -20.59
CA THR A 38 -10.95 -1.53 -20.85
C THR A 38 -10.70 -0.67 -19.62
N GLY A 39 -9.45 -0.63 -19.18
CA GLY A 39 -8.97 0.28 -18.16
C GLY A 39 -8.55 1.60 -18.75
N TYR A 40 -8.72 2.67 -17.99
CA TYR A 40 -8.30 4.03 -18.35
C TYR A 40 -7.56 4.64 -17.19
N VAL A 41 -6.44 5.31 -17.47
CA VAL A 41 -5.70 6.10 -16.50
C VAL A 41 -5.66 7.55 -16.97
N GLU A 42 -5.94 8.46 -16.06
CA GLU A 42 -5.77 9.89 -16.27
C GLU A 42 -4.91 10.47 -15.14
N LEU A 43 -3.92 11.28 -15.51
CA LEU A 43 -3.09 12.05 -14.58
C LEU A 43 -3.54 13.52 -14.60
N TYR A 44 -3.61 14.12 -13.42
CA TYR A 44 -4.06 15.49 -13.23
C TYR A 44 -3.04 16.29 -12.43
N ASP A 45 -2.96 17.60 -12.71
CA ASP A 45 -2.27 18.55 -11.85
C ASP A 45 -3.11 18.94 -10.62
N LEU A 46 -2.58 19.83 -9.79
CA LEU A 46 -3.27 20.34 -8.60
C LEU A 46 -4.59 21.06 -8.93
N GLU A 47 -4.67 21.74 -10.08
CA GLU A 47 -5.85 22.47 -10.53
C GLU A 47 -6.91 21.55 -11.15
N GLY A 48 -6.59 20.25 -11.32
CA GLY A 48 -7.46 19.25 -11.93
C GLY A 48 -7.43 19.28 -13.47
N GLN A 49 -6.37 19.83 -14.08
CA GLN A 49 -6.15 19.74 -15.52
C GLN A 49 -5.49 18.42 -15.87
N VAL A 50 -5.91 17.82 -16.99
CA VAL A 50 -5.35 16.56 -17.46
C VAL A 50 -3.91 16.78 -17.95
N LEU A 51 -2.96 16.10 -17.33
CA LEU A 51 -1.55 16.06 -17.74
C LEU A 51 -1.29 14.96 -18.77
N ALA A 52 -1.89 13.78 -18.55
CA ALA A 52 -1.77 12.63 -19.43
C ALA A 52 -3.02 11.76 -19.31
N SER A 53 -3.33 11.02 -20.39
CA SER A 53 -4.40 10.01 -20.39
C SER A 53 -3.98 8.83 -21.26
N GLY A 54 -4.38 7.62 -20.87
CA GLY A 54 -4.06 6.40 -21.59
C GLY A 54 -5.13 5.33 -21.39
N GLU A 55 -5.22 4.43 -22.38
CA GLU A 55 -6.01 3.21 -22.30
C GLU A 55 -5.10 2.04 -21.89
N LEU A 56 -5.57 1.26 -20.92
CA LEU A 56 -4.92 0.02 -20.50
C LEU A 56 -5.65 -1.14 -21.15
N HIS A 57 -5.10 -1.68 -22.23
CA HIS A 57 -5.75 -2.74 -22.99
C HIS A 57 -5.69 -4.08 -22.28
N GLY A 58 -6.87 -4.65 -21.97
CA GLY A 58 -7.04 -5.92 -21.25
C GLY A 58 -6.79 -7.18 -22.07
N GLU A 59 -6.63 -7.11 -23.40
CA GLU A 59 -6.58 -8.31 -24.26
C GLU A 59 -5.37 -9.22 -24.02
N ASN A 60 -4.26 -8.67 -23.49
CA ASN A 60 -3.05 -9.44 -23.17
C ASN A 60 -2.51 -9.19 -21.75
N SER A 61 -3.09 -8.26 -20.99
CA SER A 61 -2.56 -7.82 -19.71
C SER A 61 -3.55 -7.91 -18.55
N GLY A 62 -4.83 -8.21 -18.83
CA GLY A 62 -5.86 -8.35 -17.81
C GLY A 62 -6.63 -7.06 -17.50
N ILE A 63 -7.41 -7.09 -16.41
CA ILE A 63 -8.20 -5.96 -15.88
C ILE A 63 -7.36 -5.23 -14.84
N PRO A 64 -7.18 -3.90 -14.92
CA PRO A 64 -6.43 -3.16 -13.92
C PRO A 64 -7.18 -3.14 -12.59
N ILE A 65 -6.47 -3.32 -11.48
CA ILE A 65 -7.04 -3.43 -10.14
C ILE A 65 -6.45 -2.42 -9.15
N ALA A 66 -5.23 -1.94 -9.37
CA ALA A 66 -4.59 -0.96 -8.50
C ALA A 66 -3.61 -0.09 -9.28
N ILE A 67 -3.41 1.15 -8.81
CA ILE A 67 -2.37 2.07 -9.29
C ILE A 67 -1.59 2.67 -8.14
N ALA A 68 -0.36 3.10 -8.43
CA ALA A 68 0.46 3.89 -7.51
C ALA A 68 1.33 4.89 -8.27
N LEU A 69 1.55 6.08 -7.69
CA LEU A 69 2.40 7.15 -8.22
C LEU A 69 3.70 7.29 -7.43
N SER A 70 4.80 7.55 -8.13
CA SER A 70 6.03 8.00 -7.48
C SER A 70 5.84 9.36 -6.78
N SER A 71 6.65 9.68 -5.78
CA SER A 71 6.54 10.92 -5.01
C SER A 71 6.62 12.20 -5.86
N ASP A 72 7.34 12.16 -6.99
CA ASP A 72 7.43 13.26 -7.96
C ASP A 72 6.29 13.26 -8.99
N GLY A 73 5.42 12.24 -8.99
CA GLY A 73 4.29 12.11 -9.91
C GLY A 73 4.69 11.79 -11.36
N GLN A 74 5.94 11.43 -11.62
CA GLN A 74 6.42 11.15 -12.98
C GLN A 74 6.33 9.67 -13.37
N LYS A 75 6.20 8.76 -12.39
CA LYS A 75 6.12 7.33 -12.65
C LYS A 75 4.82 6.76 -12.10
N LEU A 76 4.25 5.85 -12.85
CA LEU A 76 3.03 5.14 -12.50
C LEU A 76 3.30 3.63 -12.51
N MET A 77 2.87 2.94 -11.47
CA MET A 77 2.77 1.49 -11.42
C MET A 77 1.30 1.09 -11.53
N VAL A 78 1.04 0.04 -12.29
CA VAL A 78 -0.30 -0.52 -12.49
C VAL A 78 -0.25 -2.02 -12.24
N SER A 79 -1.18 -2.51 -11.41
CA SER A 79 -1.45 -3.95 -11.23
C SER A 79 -2.66 -4.34 -12.07
N MET A 80 -2.51 -5.38 -12.88
CA MET A 80 -3.56 -5.92 -13.75
C MET A 80 -3.72 -7.41 -13.51
N ILE A 81 -4.97 -7.89 -13.39
CA ILE A 81 -5.32 -9.29 -13.19
C ILE A 81 -5.95 -9.89 -14.45
N ASP A 82 -5.43 -11.02 -14.90
CA ASP A 82 -6.00 -11.83 -15.97
C ASP A 82 -6.53 -13.16 -15.39
N LEU A 83 -7.80 -13.42 -15.63
CA LEU A 83 -8.52 -14.62 -15.18
C LEU A 83 -8.83 -15.56 -16.35
N ASN A 84 -8.30 -15.30 -17.54
CA ASN A 84 -8.54 -16.11 -18.72
C ASN A 84 -7.83 -17.47 -18.62
N GLY A 85 -8.48 -18.51 -19.13
CA GLY A 85 -7.90 -19.86 -19.15
C GLY A 85 -7.98 -20.63 -17.84
N GLY A 86 -8.67 -20.11 -16.81
CA GLY A 86 -8.86 -20.80 -15.51
C GLY A 86 -7.69 -20.65 -14.53
N ASN A 87 -6.65 -19.95 -14.90
CA ASN A 87 -5.53 -19.59 -14.02
C ASN A 87 -5.54 -18.08 -13.74
N VAL A 88 -5.08 -17.72 -12.57
CA VAL A 88 -4.87 -16.32 -12.20
C VAL A 88 -3.49 -15.88 -12.65
N LYS A 89 -3.40 -14.74 -13.32
CA LYS A 89 -2.12 -14.12 -13.67
C LYS A 89 -2.19 -12.63 -13.33
N THR A 90 -1.24 -12.13 -12.57
CA THR A 90 -1.09 -10.69 -12.34
C THR A 90 0.07 -10.15 -13.16
N THR A 91 -0.13 -8.98 -13.76
CA THR A 91 0.91 -8.23 -14.46
C THR A 91 1.12 -6.90 -13.78
N ILE A 92 2.35 -6.59 -13.39
CA ILE A 92 2.78 -5.30 -12.87
C ILE A 92 3.47 -4.54 -14.00
N SER A 93 2.95 -3.39 -14.36
CA SER A 93 3.49 -2.53 -15.42
C SER A 93 3.93 -1.19 -14.86
N PHE A 94 5.08 -0.70 -15.31
CA PHE A 94 5.66 0.58 -14.94
C PHE A 94 5.68 1.52 -16.14
N TYR A 95 5.14 2.72 -15.94
CA TYR A 95 5.13 3.81 -16.91
C TYR A 95 5.96 4.97 -16.36
N ASP A 96 6.71 5.63 -17.24
CA ASP A 96 7.51 6.81 -16.90
C ASP A 96 7.13 7.97 -17.83
N PHE A 97 6.53 9.02 -17.28
CA PHE A 97 6.12 10.22 -17.98
C PHE A 97 7.21 11.30 -17.99
N GLY A 98 8.35 11.01 -17.35
CA GLY A 98 9.55 11.81 -17.38
C GLY A 98 10.49 11.39 -18.52
N ARG A 99 11.73 11.84 -18.39
CA ARG A 99 12.76 11.69 -19.44
C ARG A 99 13.05 10.23 -19.86
N GLN A 100 12.88 9.26 -18.98
CA GLN A 100 13.17 7.85 -19.30
C GLN A 100 12.11 7.21 -20.19
N GLY A 101 10.88 7.69 -20.12
CA GLY A 101 9.76 7.20 -20.91
C GLY A 101 9.58 7.88 -22.26
N GLU A 102 10.30 8.99 -22.55
CA GLU A 102 10.17 9.74 -23.81
C GLU A 102 10.43 8.87 -25.06
N ASP A 103 11.33 7.89 -24.96
CA ASP A 103 11.67 6.98 -26.06
C ASP A 103 10.86 5.66 -26.03
N ALA A 104 10.01 5.45 -25.03
CA ALA A 104 9.22 4.23 -24.86
C ALA A 104 7.85 4.35 -25.54
N ILE A 105 7.37 3.24 -26.12
CA ILE A 105 6.02 3.17 -26.67
C ILE A 105 5.03 3.29 -25.48
N ASP A 106 4.12 4.26 -25.54
CA ASP A 106 3.10 4.52 -24.51
C ASP A 106 3.70 4.72 -23.10
N ASN A 107 4.93 5.23 -22.99
CA ASN A 107 5.68 5.43 -21.76
C ASN A 107 5.92 4.15 -20.92
N LEU A 108 5.63 2.96 -21.43
CA LEU A 108 5.84 1.68 -20.75
C LEU A 108 7.33 1.35 -20.68
N VAL A 109 7.91 1.32 -19.47
CA VAL A 109 9.36 1.11 -19.26
C VAL A 109 9.70 -0.28 -18.73
N ALA A 110 8.76 -0.96 -18.04
CA ALA A 110 8.94 -2.34 -17.58
C ALA A 110 7.59 -3.03 -17.37
N SER A 111 7.58 -4.37 -17.49
CA SER A 111 6.39 -5.19 -17.18
C SER A 111 6.82 -6.56 -16.67
N TYR A 112 6.18 -7.04 -15.61
CA TYR A 112 6.44 -8.32 -14.95
C TYR A 112 5.14 -9.09 -14.78
N SER A 113 5.19 -10.40 -15.02
CA SER A 113 4.02 -11.28 -14.92
C SER A 113 4.23 -12.36 -13.88
N TYR A 114 3.24 -12.53 -13.02
CA TYR A 114 3.20 -13.49 -11.93
C TYR A 114 2.04 -14.45 -12.15
N SER A 115 2.35 -15.75 -12.24
CA SER A 115 1.34 -16.81 -12.42
C SER A 115 0.85 -17.30 -11.07
N ASP A 116 -0.46 -17.62 -10.98
CA ASP A 116 -1.13 -18.15 -9.79
C ASP A 116 -1.02 -17.25 -8.55
N MET A 117 -0.90 -15.93 -8.78
CA MET A 117 -0.78 -14.92 -7.74
C MET A 117 -1.68 -13.72 -8.02
N VAL A 118 -2.34 -13.22 -6.98
CA VAL A 118 -3.08 -11.94 -7.00
C VAL A 118 -2.25 -10.88 -6.27
N ILE A 119 -2.04 -9.73 -6.92
CA ILE A 119 -1.34 -8.57 -6.33
C ILE A 119 -2.33 -7.40 -6.27
N PRO A 120 -3.15 -7.33 -5.21
CA PRO A 120 -4.21 -6.33 -5.10
C PRO A 120 -3.73 -4.96 -4.62
N GLN A 121 -2.52 -4.88 -4.07
CA GLN A 121 -1.99 -3.66 -3.47
C GLN A 121 -0.55 -3.42 -3.93
N ILE A 122 -0.31 -2.20 -4.37
CA ILE A 122 0.99 -1.74 -4.85
C ILE A 122 1.25 -0.32 -4.32
N ASP A 123 2.51 0.05 -4.14
CA ASP A 123 2.86 1.41 -3.75
C ASP A 123 4.27 1.80 -4.22
N PHE A 124 4.53 3.09 -4.32
CA PHE A 124 5.86 3.66 -4.47
C PHE A 124 6.45 4.06 -3.12
N VAL A 125 7.69 3.67 -2.90
CA VAL A 125 8.52 4.16 -1.81
C VAL A 125 9.47 5.21 -2.39
N LYS A 126 9.03 6.46 -2.40
CA LYS A 126 9.71 7.59 -3.05
C LYS A 126 9.64 7.50 -4.59
N ASN A 127 10.76 7.80 -5.31
CA ASN A 127 10.77 7.90 -6.77
C ASN A 127 11.40 6.68 -7.48
N ASP A 128 12.17 5.89 -6.75
CA ASP A 128 13.06 4.88 -7.32
C ASP A 128 12.87 3.48 -6.74
N LYS A 129 11.93 3.32 -5.85
CA LYS A 129 11.55 2.04 -5.26
C LYS A 129 10.04 1.88 -5.29
N ALA A 130 9.58 0.66 -5.60
CA ALA A 130 8.19 0.29 -5.54
C ALA A 130 8.02 -1.07 -4.86
N ILE A 131 6.85 -1.31 -4.30
CA ILE A 131 6.53 -2.56 -3.61
C ILE A 131 5.17 -3.08 -4.10
N ALA A 132 5.08 -4.39 -4.30
CA ALA A 132 3.85 -5.08 -4.68
C ALA A 132 3.54 -6.15 -3.64
N PHE A 133 2.34 -6.10 -3.08
CA PHE A 133 1.87 -7.02 -2.06
C PHE A 133 0.94 -8.04 -2.70
N GLY A 134 1.45 -9.26 -2.89
CA GLY A 134 0.69 -10.41 -3.35
C GLY A 134 0.06 -11.19 -2.19
N ASP A 135 -0.75 -12.19 -2.50
CA ASP A 135 -1.40 -13.07 -1.53
C ASP A 135 -0.44 -14.07 -0.86
N SER A 136 0.71 -14.34 -1.49
CA SER A 136 1.72 -15.29 -1.03
C SER A 136 3.17 -14.82 -1.25
N GLU A 137 3.35 -13.64 -1.85
CA GLU A 137 4.66 -13.08 -2.16
C GLU A 137 4.63 -11.56 -2.08
N ILE A 138 5.75 -10.97 -1.67
CA ILE A 138 5.98 -9.53 -1.75
C ILE A 138 7.16 -9.29 -2.68
N VAL A 139 6.97 -8.37 -3.63
CA VAL A 139 8.00 -8.03 -4.61
C VAL A 139 8.41 -6.57 -4.42
N ILE A 140 9.70 -6.35 -4.26
CA ILE A 140 10.31 -5.03 -4.18
C ILE A 140 11.03 -4.75 -5.49
N PHE A 141 10.72 -3.61 -6.10
CA PHE A 141 11.35 -3.14 -7.33
C PHE A 141 12.23 -1.93 -7.04
N ARG A 142 13.31 -1.81 -7.80
CA ARG A 142 14.19 -0.64 -7.76
C ARG A 142 14.48 -0.13 -9.16
N SER A 143 14.42 1.18 -9.35
CA SER A 143 14.75 1.83 -10.61
C SER A 143 16.18 2.36 -10.59
N ASN A 144 16.99 1.92 -11.54
CA ASN A 144 18.24 2.59 -11.89
C ASN A 144 18.11 3.33 -13.24
N SER A 145 17.60 2.65 -14.26
CA SER A 145 17.22 3.20 -15.57
C SER A 145 15.84 2.73 -16.02
N ARG A 146 15.40 1.63 -15.48
CA ARG A 146 14.05 1.04 -15.55
C ARG A 146 13.79 0.34 -14.21
N PHE A 147 12.54 -0.01 -13.92
CA PHE A 147 12.28 -0.82 -12.75
C PHE A 147 12.69 -2.27 -12.97
N ASP A 148 13.56 -2.77 -12.09
CA ASP A 148 13.96 -4.17 -12.04
C ASP A 148 13.57 -4.75 -10.67
N VAL A 149 13.33 -6.08 -10.60
CA VAL A 149 13.09 -6.79 -9.35
C VAL A 149 14.36 -6.71 -8.50
N ASP A 150 14.24 -6.16 -7.29
CA ASP A 150 15.32 -6.02 -6.31
C ASP A 150 15.28 -7.16 -5.28
N HIS A 151 14.07 -7.50 -4.81
CA HIS A 151 13.85 -8.54 -3.79
C HIS A 151 12.48 -9.20 -3.96
N GLU A 152 12.44 -10.52 -3.73
CA GLU A 152 11.20 -11.31 -3.66
C GLU A 152 11.17 -12.05 -2.32
N ILE A 153 10.05 -11.99 -1.62
CA ILE A 153 9.84 -12.65 -0.33
C ILE A 153 8.64 -13.56 -0.46
N PHE A 154 8.88 -14.85 -0.41
CA PHE A 154 7.86 -15.90 -0.54
C PHE A 154 7.37 -16.35 0.84
N PHE A 155 6.08 -16.55 0.97
CA PHE A 155 5.44 -17.06 2.17
C PHE A 155 4.77 -18.41 1.88
N GLN A 156 4.94 -19.37 2.79
CA GLN A 156 4.26 -20.66 2.67
C GLN A 156 2.78 -20.54 3.02
N ASP A 157 2.45 -19.66 3.98
CA ASP A 157 1.11 -19.37 4.42
C ASP A 157 0.59 -18.13 3.74
N GLN A 158 -0.70 -18.08 3.48
CA GLN A 158 -1.35 -16.93 2.85
C GLN A 158 -1.20 -15.67 3.73
N ILE A 159 -0.87 -14.55 3.10
CA ILE A 159 -0.84 -13.24 3.74
C ILE A 159 -2.28 -12.81 4.04
N LYS A 160 -2.56 -12.50 5.30
CA LYS A 160 -3.85 -12.06 5.81
C LYS A 160 -3.99 -10.55 5.81
N SER A 161 -2.92 -9.86 6.18
CA SER A 161 -2.89 -8.39 6.22
C SER A 161 -1.50 -7.88 5.91
N VAL A 162 -1.44 -6.71 5.28
CA VAL A 162 -0.23 -5.94 5.05
C VAL A 162 -0.38 -4.55 5.64
N PHE A 163 0.71 -3.98 6.09
CA PHE A 163 0.78 -2.61 6.60
C PHE A 163 2.18 -2.06 6.32
N TYR A 164 2.31 -0.78 6.00
CA TYR A 164 3.60 -0.21 5.60
C TYR A 164 3.66 1.31 5.78
N ASN A 165 4.86 1.82 5.72
CA ASN A 165 5.21 3.23 5.57
C ASN A 165 6.46 3.35 4.67
N ASP A 166 7.10 4.53 4.60
CA ASP A 166 8.27 4.75 3.74
C ASP A 166 9.52 3.93 4.12
N ASP A 167 9.60 3.42 5.34
CA ASP A 167 10.80 2.77 5.89
C ASP A 167 10.65 1.25 6.06
N TYR A 168 9.42 0.79 6.37
CA TYR A 168 9.14 -0.60 6.75
C TYR A 168 7.82 -1.08 6.18
N PHE A 169 7.69 -2.39 6.06
CA PHE A 169 6.41 -3.06 5.87
C PHE A 169 6.28 -4.28 6.76
N GLY A 170 5.08 -4.69 7.02
CA GLY A 170 4.79 -5.90 7.78
C GLY A 170 3.68 -6.71 7.16
N VAL A 171 3.71 -8.00 7.46
CA VAL A 171 2.69 -8.97 7.08
C VAL A 171 2.15 -9.67 8.31
N VAL A 172 0.88 -10.00 8.30
CA VAL A 172 0.29 -10.93 9.26
C VAL A 172 -0.16 -12.17 8.52
N ARG A 173 0.17 -13.34 9.06
CA ARG A 173 -0.20 -14.65 8.53
C ARG A 173 -0.83 -15.49 9.63
N ASP A 174 -1.70 -16.44 9.26
CA ASP A 174 -2.19 -17.47 10.17
C ASP A 174 -1.22 -18.66 10.13
N VAL A 175 -0.49 -18.88 11.21
CA VAL A 175 0.51 -19.96 11.33
C VAL A 175 -0.02 -21.08 12.21
N ALA A 176 0.06 -22.32 11.72
CA ALA A 176 -0.36 -23.50 12.47
C ALA A 176 0.55 -23.71 13.69
N GLN A 177 -0.06 -23.94 14.84
CA GLN A 177 0.62 -24.26 16.09
C GLN A 177 0.71 -25.79 16.29
N GLU A 178 1.53 -26.24 17.22
CA GLU A 178 1.72 -27.68 17.53
C GLU A 178 0.43 -28.39 17.98
N ASP A 179 -0.51 -27.65 18.58
CA ASP A 179 -1.82 -28.14 19.01
C ASP A 179 -2.88 -28.16 17.90
N GLY A 180 -2.51 -27.73 16.67
CA GLY A 180 -3.38 -27.62 15.51
C GLY A 180 -4.23 -26.34 15.46
N SER A 181 -4.09 -25.43 16.42
CA SER A 181 -4.70 -24.10 16.35
C SER A 181 -3.94 -23.20 15.38
N LEU A 182 -4.57 -22.09 14.95
CA LEU A 182 -3.94 -21.04 14.16
C LEU A 182 -3.64 -19.85 15.06
N ALA A 183 -2.43 -19.31 14.95
CA ALA A 183 -2.04 -18.06 15.58
C ALA A 183 -1.69 -17.01 14.53
N ASN A 184 -2.12 -15.77 14.77
CA ASN A 184 -1.67 -14.65 13.94
C ASN A 184 -0.21 -14.36 14.23
N GLN A 185 0.64 -14.45 13.22
CA GLN A 185 2.05 -14.12 13.28
C GLN A 185 2.33 -12.87 12.47
N MET A 186 2.90 -11.87 13.10
CA MET A 186 3.34 -10.64 12.47
C MET A 186 4.84 -10.70 12.21
N THR A 187 5.25 -10.46 10.97
CA THR A 187 6.66 -10.32 10.58
C THR A 187 6.85 -8.95 9.94
N VAL A 188 7.87 -8.22 10.37
CA VAL A 188 8.19 -6.88 9.89
C VAL A 188 9.51 -6.89 9.15
N TYR A 189 9.54 -6.20 8.02
CA TYR A 189 10.68 -6.07 7.11
C TYR A 189 11.02 -4.60 6.90
N ASN A 190 12.28 -4.30 6.62
CA ASN A 190 12.66 -3.01 6.06
C ASN A 190 12.39 -2.99 4.55
N MET A 191 12.43 -1.78 3.94
CA MET A 191 12.19 -1.61 2.50
C MET A 191 13.35 -2.13 1.60
N SER A 192 14.30 -2.90 2.16
CA SER A 192 15.28 -3.68 1.43
C SER A 192 15.02 -5.19 1.53
N GLY A 193 13.85 -5.60 2.07
CA GLY A 193 13.44 -7.00 2.17
C GLY A 193 14.06 -7.79 3.33
N TYR A 194 14.80 -7.13 4.23
CA TYR A 194 15.39 -7.82 5.40
C TYR A 194 14.41 -7.82 6.58
N GLU A 195 14.21 -8.98 7.18
CA GLU A 195 13.43 -9.13 8.40
C GLU A 195 14.02 -8.28 9.54
N VAL A 196 13.16 -7.56 10.23
CA VAL A 196 13.50 -6.72 11.39
C VAL A 196 13.14 -7.45 12.68
N PHE A 197 11.92 -7.97 12.76
CA PHE A 197 11.48 -8.85 13.86
C PHE A 197 10.24 -9.63 13.45
N GLU A 198 9.97 -10.69 14.23
CA GLU A 198 8.77 -11.50 14.14
C GLU A 198 8.16 -11.68 15.54
N THR A 199 6.84 -11.67 15.65
CA THR A 199 6.13 -11.90 16.91
C THR A 199 4.72 -12.46 16.69
N ALA A 200 4.27 -13.32 17.59
CA ALA A 200 2.87 -13.75 17.63
C ALA A 200 1.99 -12.62 18.19
N LEU A 201 0.79 -12.46 17.64
CA LEU A 201 -0.21 -11.52 18.13
C LEU A 201 -1.08 -12.21 19.17
N ASP A 202 -1.23 -11.56 20.32
CA ASP A 202 -2.01 -12.07 21.45
C ASP A 202 -3.41 -11.46 21.56
N ILE A 203 -3.79 -10.61 20.59
CA ILE A 203 -5.15 -10.10 20.44
C ILE A 203 -5.66 -10.39 19.03
N SER A 204 -6.97 -10.61 18.91
CA SER A 204 -7.64 -10.49 17.62
C SER A 204 -7.59 -9.04 17.18
N TYR A 205 -7.53 -8.78 15.87
CA TYR A 205 -7.46 -7.41 15.37
C TYR A 205 -8.42 -7.21 14.19
N ASN A 206 -8.88 -5.97 14.05
CA ASN A 206 -9.64 -5.48 12.91
C ASN A 206 -8.81 -4.46 12.12
N ASP A 207 -7.83 -3.83 12.78
CA ASP A 207 -6.98 -2.80 12.22
C ASP A 207 -5.53 -3.00 12.67
N ILE A 208 -4.61 -2.78 11.74
CA ILE A 208 -3.17 -2.79 11.97
C ILE A 208 -2.55 -1.67 11.16
N GLU A 209 -1.74 -0.85 11.78
CA GLU A 209 -1.14 0.33 11.17
C GLU A 209 0.32 0.51 11.60
N LEU A 210 1.17 0.84 10.64
CA LEU A 210 2.52 1.32 10.89
C LEU A 210 2.51 2.85 10.92
N MET A 211 2.62 3.41 12.12
CA MET A 211 2.58 4.84 12.34
C MET A 211 3.85 5.55 11.81
N ARG A 212 3.76 6.87 11.61
CA ARG A 212 4.87 7.71 11.14
C ARG A 212 6.13 7.69 12.02
N ASN A 213 5.99 7.36 13.29
CA ASN A 213 7.10 7.23 14.24
C ASN A 213 7.70 5.82 14.27
N ASN A 214 7.39 4.99 13.27
CA ASN A 214 7.82 3.59 13.17
C ASN A 214 7.41 2.74 14.39
N GLU A 215 6.19 2.93 14.86
CA GLU A 215 5.53 2.05 15.84
C GLU A 215 4.30 1.42 15.20
N ILE A 216 3.98 0.19 15.59
CA ILE A 216 2.86 -0.57 15.04
C ILE A 216 1.72 -0.55 16.04
N VAL A 217 0.57 -0.07 15.61
CA VAL A 217 -0.68 -0.15 16.36
C VAL A 217 -1.50 -1.32 15.84
N ILE A 218 -1.99 -2.14 16.75
CA ILE A 218 -2.91 -3.23 16.48
C ILE A 218 -4.14 -3.03 17.36
N SER A 219 -5.33 -3.08 16.76
CA SER A 219 -6.58 -2.84 17.48
C SER A 219 -7.72 -3.74 16.99
N ASN A 220 -8.60 -4.14 17.91
CA ASN A 220 -9.92 -4.70 17.58
C ASN A 220 -11.06 -3.69 17.81
N GLY A 221 -10.70 -2.42 17.98
CA GLY A 221 -11.61 -1.34 18.31
C GLY A 221 -11.64 -0.99 19.79
N LYS A 222 -11.39 -1.94 20.71
CA LYS A 222 -11.29 -1.71 22.16
C LYS A 222 -9.94 -2.08 22.73
N ASP A 223 -9.44 -3.25 22.38
CA ASP A 223 -8.10 -3.67 22.79
C ASP A 223 -7.09 -3.07 21.83
N VAL A 224 -6.07 -2.45 22.38
CA VAL A 224 -5.02 -1.78 21.63
C VAL A 224 -3.67 -2.24 22.14
N ASN A 225 -2.83 -2.70 21.21
CA ASN A 225 -1.42 -2.96 21.45
C ASN A 225 -0.56 -2.03 20.57
N ILE A 226 0.52 -1.49 21.12
CA ILE A 226 1.53 -0.74 20.38
C ILE A 226 2.88 -1.46 20.50
N TYR A 227 3.50 -1.75 19.36
CA TYR A 227 4.80 -2.39 19.26
C TYR A 227 5.87 -1.43 18.74
N THR A 228 7.08 -1.59 19.25
CA THR A 228 8.27 -0.92 18.70
C THR A 228 8.88 -1.73 17.55
N MET A 229 9.84 -1.14 16.81
CA MET A 229 10.62 -1.86 15.78
C MET A 229 11.60 -2.91 16.36
N GLN A 230 11.69 -3.07 17.64
CA GLN A 230 12.39 -4.18 18.29
C GLN A 230 11.46 -5.35 18.65
N GLY A 231 10.19 -5.32 18.22
CA GLY A 231 9.18 -6.31 18.56
C GLY A 231 8.67 -6.23 20.00
N ILE A 232 9.01 -5.17 20.74
CA ILE A 232 8.60 -5.00 22.13
C ILE A 232 7.21 -4.37 22.17
N LYS A 233 6.28 -5.04 22.87
CA LYS A 233 4.96 -4.49 23.16
C LYS A 233 5.10 -3.38 24.21
N LYS A 234 5.05 -2.14 23.75
CA LYS A 234 5.23 -0.91 24.52
C LYS A 234 3.98 -0.51 25.30
N PHE A 235 2.81 -0.85 24.76
CA PHE A 235 1.52 -0.51 25.32
C PHE A 235 0.52 -1.63 25.04
N ALA A 236 -0.33 -1.91 26.02
CA ALA A 236 -1.48 -2.80 25.90
C ALA A 236 -2.58 -2.29 26.82
N TYR A 237 -3.75 -2.01 26.28
CA TYR A 237 -4.87 -1.49 27.06
C TYR A 237 -6.20 -1.87 26.42
N SER A 238 -7.20 -2.11 27.27
CA SER A 238 -8.59 -2.37 26.88
C SER A 238 -9.44 -1.16 27.26
N PHE A 239 -9.95 -0.46 26.27
CA PHE A 239 -10.77 0.74 26.44
C PHE A 239 -12.24 0.38 26.69
N GLU A 240 -12.95 1.23 27.41
CA GLU A 240 -14.40 1.07 27.61
C GLU A 240 -15.18 1.41 26.33
N THR A 241 -14.71 2.43 25.59
CA THR A 241 -15.26 2.91 24.32
C THR A 241 -14.41 2.48 23.14
N SER A 242 -14.95 2.54 21.94
CA SER A 242 -14.20 2.16 20.72
C SER A 242 -13.20 3.25 20.34
N ILE A 243 -11.97 2.83 20.04
CA ILE A 243 -10.92 3.67 19.47
C ILE A 243 -11.01 3.59 17.95
N TYR A 244 -11.11 4.74 17.30
CA TYR A 244 -11.15 4.85 15.84
C TYR A 244 -9.77 5.06 15.23
N LYS A 245 -8.90 5.83 15.91
CA LYS A 245 -7.56 6.14 15.41
C LYS A 245 -6.62 6.49 16.55
N ILE A 246 -5.36 6.11 16.39
CA ILE A 246 -4.26 6.50 17.26
C ILE A 246 -3.24 7.24 16.44
N ILE A 247 -2.91 8.47 16.83
CA ILE A 247 -1.95 9.32 16.12
C ILE A 247 -0.77 9.57 17.04
N PRO A 248 0.49 9.34 16.59
CA PRO A 248 1.66 9.67 17.38
C PRO A 248 1.77 11.19 17.54
N GLY A 249 1.92 11.63 18.78
CA GLY A 249 2.14 13.03 19.13
C GLY A 249 3.62 13.42 19.03
N ARG A 250 3.94 14.63 19.48
CA ARG A 250 5.33 15.06 19.56
C ARG A 250 6.05 14.36 20.71
N GLY A 251 7.09 13.58 20.38
CA GLY A 251 7.91 12.79 21.33
C GLY A 251 7.44 11.34 21.45
N SER A 252 8.32 10.47 21.96
CA SER A 252 8.19 9.02 21.91
C SER A 252 7.12 8.40 22.82
N ARG A 253 6.41 9.19 23.61
CA ARG A 253 5.43 8.71 24.61
C ARG A 253 4.08 9.40 24.52
N ARG A 254 3.85 10.29 23.57
CA ARG A 254 2.60 11.03 23.43
C ARG A 254 1.81 10.53 22.26
N TYR A 255 0.52 10.33 22.47
CA TYR A 255 -0.43 9.88 21.45
C TYR A 255 -1.73 10.65 21.56
N ILE A 256 -2.39 10.85 20.44
CA ILE A 256 -3.76 11.33 20.39
C ILE A 256 -4.64 10.11 20.11
N PHE A 257 -5.56 9.82 21.02
CA PHE A 257 -6.56 8.78 20.88
C PHE A 257 -7.87 9.44 20.44
N LEU A 258 -8.39 8.98 19.30
CA LEU A 258 -9.70 9.39 18.80
C LEU A 258 -10.71 8.30 19.16
N GLU A 259 -11.56 8.58 20.13
CA GLU A 259 -12.67 7.74 20.56
C GLU A 259 -13.98 8.25 19.94
N GLN A 260 -15.09 7.55 20.22
CA GLN A 260 -16.40 7.88 19.66
C GLN A 260 -16.83 9.31 19.96
N ASP A 261 -16.64 9.76 21.20
CA ASP A 261 -17.14 11.05 21.69
C ASP A 261 -16.04 11.98 22.22
N VAL A 262 -14.79 11.49 22.29
CA VAL A 262 -13.67 12.19 22.93
C VAL A 262 -12.41 12.06 22.10
N THR A 263 -11.62 13.12 22.11
CA THR A 263 -10.24 13.10 21.60
C THR A 263 -9.30 13.41 22.76
N GLU A 264 -8.43 12.49 23.09
CA GLU A 264 -7.53 12.61 24.23
C GLU A 264 -6.06 12.65 23.84
N LEU A 265 -5.29 13.51 24.51
CA LEU A 265 -3.84 13.50 24.47
C LEU A 265 -3.32 12.64 25.63
N VAL A 266 -2.80 11.47 25.31
CA VAL A 266 -2.30 10.51 26.29
C VAL A 266 -0.77 10.53 26.34
N THR A 267 -0.21 10.43 27.53
CA THR A 267 1.25 10.24 27.73
C THR A 267 1.45 8.89 28.41
N LEU A 268 2.15 7.99 27.73
CA LEU A 268 2.52 6.68 28.29
C LEU A 268 3.62 6.89 29.34
N THR A 269 3.45 6.30 30.49
CA THR A 269 4.39 6.38 31.63
C THR A 269 5.34 5.20 31.66
#